data_e71203abc26b893cb47d243ce503e230
#
_entry.id   e71203abc26b893cb47d243ce503e230
#
_cell.length_a   1.000
_cell.length_b   1.000
_cell.length_c   1.000
_cell.angle_alpha   90.00
_cell.angle_beta   90.00
_cell.angle_gamma   90.00
#
_symmetry.space_group_name_H-M   'P 1'
#
loop_
_entity.id
_entity.type
_entity.pdbx_description
1 polymer ?
#
loop_
_entity_poly.entity_id
_entity_poly.type
_entity_poly.pdbx_seq_one_letter_code
_entity_poly.pdbx_strand_id
1 'polypeptide(L)'
;MVDNEEERKNMKRARYLFLVLFSSLPVMWGCSRRTLLDDYPVTGINISLNWEGVTDHLPEGVRVIFYPKDDQGRKIDTYLPVKGGEVKVPPGHYSAVIYNYDTEVVQVKDEGSYETIMACTGNCTGLGISETENMVWGPDAFYMLSLNDVEVGKENELPMLEVKLKAVVTTYTFAIKTEGLKNVASVIGSVSGMAECYHLGKDAGVCRFAPIYCETGKGDGVIKGSFTCFGHPKLTQARADIARFLELIIVRVDGSKQEAKVEITEAVRPPDDGDEPGEG
;
A
#
# COMPACT_ATOMS: atom_id res chain seq x y z
N MET A 1 -42.46 -76.76 -24.34
CA MET A 1 -41.62 -75.66 -24.98
C MET A 1 -42.26 -74.28 -24.80
N VAL A 2 -43.14 -74.17 -23.84
CA VAL A 2 -43.93 -72.93 -23.52
C VAL A 2 -43.40 -72.27 -22.22
N ASP A 3 -42.80 -73.07 -21.31
CA ASP A 3 -42.36 -72.52 -20.00
C ASP A 3 -41.16 -71.57 -20.01
N ASN A 4 -40.38 -71.57 -21.06
CA ASN A 4 -39.12 -70.83 -21.08
C ASN A 4 -39.28 -69.34 -21.54
N GLU A 5 -40.43 -69.02 -22.15
CA GLU A 5 -40.70 -67.62 -22.59
C GLU A 5 -41.33 -66.79 -21.48
N GLU A 6 -42.12 -67.45 -20.61
CA GLU A 6 -42.76 -66.73 -19.47
C GLU A 6 -41.74 -66.40 -18.37
N GLU A 7 -40.84 -67.26 -18.09
CA GLU A 7 -39.74 -67.02 -17.16
C GLU A 7 -38.82 -65.90 -17.66
N ARG A 8 -38.52 -65.86 -18.98
CA ARG A 8 -37.77 -64.80 -19.58
C ARG A 8 -38.49 -63.43 -19.51
N LYS A 9 -39.80 -63.38 -19.65
CA LYS A 9 -40.61 -62.18 -19.52
C LYS A 9 -40.66 -61.70 -18.07
N ASN A 10 -40.78 -62.60 -17.14
CA ASN A 10 -40.79 -62.27 -15.72
C ASN A 10 -39.42 -61.80 -15.21
N MET A 11 -38.32 -62.39 -15.69
CA MET A 11 -36.98 -61.92 -15.40
C MET A 11 -36.66 -60.54 -15.99
N LYS A 12 -37.16 -60.25 -17.19
CA LYS A 12 -37.05 -58.91 -17.78
C LYS A 12 -37.85 -57.87 -17.03
N ARG A 13 -39.09 -58.20 -16.61
CA ARG A 13 -39.93 -57.29 -15.76
C ARG A 13 -39.31 -57.07 -14.40
N ALA A 14 -38.73 -58.06 -13.75
CA ALA A 14 -38.06 -57.94 -12.48
C ALA A 14 -36.79 -57.04 -12.61
N ARG A 15 -36.02 -57.18 -13.72
CA ARG A 15 -34.88 -56.32 -13.99
C ARG A 15 -35.27 -54.87 -14.26
N TYR A 16 -36.36 -54.61 -14.96
CA TYR A 16 -36.88 -53.25 -15.17
C TYR A 16 -37.43 -52.64 -13.88
N LEU A 17 -38.09 -53.40 -13.05
CA LEU A 17 -38.55 -52.93 -11.73
C LEU A 17 -37.37 -52.58 -10.81
N PHE A 18 -36.28 -53.37 -10.82
CA PHE A 18 -35.10 -53.12 -10.04
C PHE A 18 -34.34 -51.89 -10.53
N LEU A 19 -34.29 -51.65 -11.87
CA LEU A 19 -33.68 -50.48 -12.45
C LEU A 19 -34.45 -49.18 -12.15
N VAL A 20 -35.77 -49.21 -12.15
CA VAL A 20 -36.63 -48.08 -11.80
C VAL A 20 -36.57 -47.76 -10.31
N LEU A 21 -36.51 -48.79 -9.43
CA LEU A 21 -36.32 -48.56 -7.98
C LEU A 21 -34.95 -47.98 -7.64
N PHE A 22 -33.91 -48.36 -8.38
CA PHE A 22 -32.53 -47.87 -8.13
C PHE A 22 -32.31 -46.45 -8.67
N SER A 23 -33.09 -46.02 -9.69
CA SER A 23 -32.98 -44.67 -10.23
C SER A 23 -33.72 -43.61 -9.39
N SER A 24 -34.61 -44.04 -8.46
CA SER A 24 -35.35 -43.12 -7.59
C SER A 24 -34.70 -42.86 -6.22
N LEU A 25 -33.65 -43.63 -5.87
CA LEU A 25 -32.94 -43.44 -4.59
C LEU A 25 -32.01 -42.21 -4.48
N PRO A 26 -31.42 -41.63 -5.53
CA PRO A 26 -30.55 -40.51 -5.35
C PRO A 26 -31.27 -39.14 -5.15
N VAL A 27 -32.60 -39.09 -5.30
CA VAL A 27 -33.33 -37.82 -5.18
C VAL A 27 -33.65 -37.43 -3.72
N MET A 28 -33.45 -38.37 -2.77
CA MET A 28 -33.74 -38.11 -1.35
C MET A 28 -32.54 -37.71 -0.50
N TRP A 29 -31.34 -37.59 -1.08
CA TRP A 29 -30.28 -36.83 -0.43
C TRP A 29 -30.51 -35.36 -0.67
N GLY A 30 -31.67 -34.92 -0.18
CA GLY A 30 -32.06 -33.51 -0.16
C GLY A 30 -31.03 -32.71 0.60
N CYS A 31 -30.72 -31.58 0.06
CA CYS A 31 -30.04 -30.47 0.72
C CYS A 31 -30.43 -30.47 2.21
N SER A 32 -29.51 -30.80 3.07
CA SER A 32 -29.60 -30.42 4.46
C SER A 32 -29.65 -28.89 4.46
N ARG A 33 -30.84 -28.33 4.63
CA ARG A 33 -31.01 -26.92 4.93
C ARG A 33 -30.19 -26.70 6.18
N ARG A 34 -29.01 -26.10 6.02
CA ARG A 34 -28.31 -25.53 7.17
C ARG A 34 -29.31 -24.55 7.77
N THR A 35 -29.81 -24.88 8.96
CA THR A 35 -30.52 -23.91 9.78
C THR A 35 -29.61 -22.69 9.86
N LEU A 36 -30.09 -21.57 9.31
CA LEU A 36 -29.49 -20.27 9.58
C LEU A 36 -29.61 -20.11 11.10
N LEU A 37 -28.50 -20.21 11.80
CA LEU A 37 -28.46 -19.88 13.22
C LEU A 37 -28.78 -18.39 13.29
N ASP A 38 -29.93 -18.05 13.90
CA ASP A 38 -30.33 -16.66 14.13
C ASP A 38 -29.34 -15.91 15.05
N ASP A 39 -28.47 -16.65 15.76
CA ASP A 39 -27.38 -16.15 16.60
C ASP A 39 -26.01 -16.51 16.01
N TYR A 40 -25.67 -16.03 14.83
CA TYR A 40 -24.27 -15.98 14.44
C TYR A 40 -23.63 -14.83 15.22
N PRO A 41 -22.61 -15.09 16.07
CA PRO A 41 -21.89 -14.00 16.71
C PRO A 41 -21.36 -13.09 15.61
N VAL A 42 -21.69 -11.82 15.69
CA VAL A 42 -21.14 -10.81 14.79
C VAL A 42 -19.63 -10.79 15.05
N THR A 43 -18.86 -11.24 14.08
CA THR A 43 -17.40 -11.26 14.19
C THR A 43 -16.82 -10.22 13.23
N GLY A 44 -16.05 -9.31 13.78
CA GLY A 44 -15.47 -8.25 13.00
C GLY A 44 -15.08 -7.06 13.85
N ILE A 45 -14.78 -5.97 13.19
CA ILE A 45 -14.40 -4.71 13.80
C ILE A 45 -14.96 -3.55 12.97
N ASN A 46 -15.44 -2.50 13.63
CA ASN A 46 -15.83 -1.28 12.95
C ASN A 46 -14.70 -0.26 13.06
N ILE A 47 -14.12 0.13 11.93
CA ILE A 47 -12.99 1.07 11.87
C ILE A 47 -13.52 2.45 11.57
N SER A 48 -13.23 3.41 12.44
CA SER A 48 -13.49 4.84 12.23
C SER A 48 -12.19 5.55 11.90
N LEU A 49 -12.13 6.22 10.76
CA LEU A 49 -10.93 6.90 10.27
C LEU A 49 -10.95 8.37 10.66
N ASN A 50 -9.92 8.79 11.40
CA ASN A 50 -9.70 10.18 11.77
C ASN A 50 -8.62 10.79 10.85
N TRP A 51 -9.00 11.86 10.13
CA TRP A 51 -8.15 12.59 9.19
C TRP A 51 -7.69 13.94 9.72
N GLU A 52 -7.72 14.13 11.03
CA GLU A 52 -7.22 15.35 11.64
C GLU A 52 -5.74 15.60 11.30
N GLY A 53 -5.44 16.79 10.78
CA GLY A 53 -4.10 17.17 10.34
C GLY A 53 -3.82 16.87 8.86
N VAL A 54 -4.76 16.26 8.13
CA VAL A 54 -4.69 16.18 6.66
C VAL A 54 -5.27 17.48 6.09
N THR A 55 -4.40 18.33 5.51
CA THR A 55 -4.77 19.66 5.01
C THR A 55 -5.09 19.69 3.53
N ASP A 56 -4.65 18.68 2.80
CA ASP A 56 -4.86 18.54 1.37
C ASP A 56 -6.16 17.77 1.06
N HIS A 57 -6.28 17.22 -0.11
CA HIS A 57 -7.44 16.41 -0.47
C HIS A 57 -7.47 15.11 0.32
N LEU A 58 -8.62 14.81 0.90
CA LEU A 58 -8.84 13.50 1.51
C LEU A 58 -8.78 12.41 0.43
N PRO A 59 -8.18 11.25 0.74
CA PRO A 59 -8.17 10.12 -0.19
C PRO A 59 -9.56 9.59 -0.49
N GLU A 60 -9.70 8.82 -1.56
CA GLU A 60 -10.97 8.16 -1.92
C GLU A 60 -11.37 7.11 -0.88
N GLY A 61 -10.38 6.47 -0.27
CA GLY A 61 -10.56 5.47 0.76
C GLY A 61 -9.25 4.83 1.19
N VAL A 62 -9.35 3.78 1.98
CA VAL A 62 -8.22 3.04 2.50
C VAL A 62 -8.31 1.56 2.21
N ARG A 63 -7.17 0.92 2.05
CA ARG A 63 -7.03 -0.53 2.09
C ARG A 63 -6.60 -0.94 3.49
N VAL A 64 -7.26 -1.97 4.01
CA VAL A 64 -7.01 -2.52 5.34
C VAL A 64 -6.60 -3.97 5.19
N ILE A 65 -5.45 -4.32 5.72
CA ILE A 65 -4.93 -5.69 5.68
C ILE A 65 -4.68 -6.15 7.10
N PHE A 66 -5.37 -7.22 7.50
CA PHE A 66 -5.12 -7.92 8.77
C PHE A 66 -4.27 -9.16 8.51
N TYR A 67 -3.17 -9.27 9.22
CA TYR A 67 -2.26 -10.41 9.23
C TYR A 67 -2.48 -11.19 10.53
N PRO A 68 -3.02 -12.42 10.47
CA PRO A 68 -3.20 -13.22 11.68
C PRO A 68 -1.84 -13.51 12.31
N LYS A 69 -1.78 -13.48 13.63
CA LYS A 69 -0.58 -13.88 14.38
C LYS A 69 -0.48 -15.39 14.54
N ASP A 70 -1.60 -16.10 14.35
CA ASP A 70 -1.64 -17.55 14.38
C ASP A 70 -1.31 -18.11 12.99
N ASP A 71 -0.48 -19.17 12.93
CA ASP A 71 -0.01 -19.79 11.69
C ASP A 71 -1.12 -20.38 10.80
N GLN A 72 -2.33 -20.57 11.31
CA GLN A 72 -3.47 -21.14 10.58
C GLN A 72 -4.45 -20.09 10.04
N GLY A 73 -4.27 -18.82 10.39
CA GLY A 73 -5.14 -17.74 9.97
C GLY A 73 -4.90 -17.34 8.51
N ARG A 74 -5.94 -16.82 7.85
CA ARG A 74 -5.81 -16.23 6.52
C ARG A 74 -5.74 -14.72 6.64
N LYS A 75 -4.87 -14.11 5.84
CA LYS A 75 -4.83 -12.67 5.63
C LYS A 75 -6.21 -12.16 5.19
N ILE A 76 -6.70 -11.11 5.82
CA ILE A 76 -7.93 -10.44 5.45
C ILE A 76 -7.56 -9.12 4.82
N ASP A 77 -8.10 -8.87 3.65
CA ASP A 77 -7.73 -7.77 2.79
C ASP A 77 -9.01 -7.12 2.26
N THR A 78 -9.23 -5.86 2.58
CA THR A 78 -10.47 -5.17 2.25
C THR A 78 -10.24 -3.68 2.01
N TYR A 79 -11.21 -3.06 1.37
CA TYR A 79 -11.22 -1.62 1.08
C TYR A 79 -12.35 -0.97 1.85
N LEU A 80 -12.07 0.18 2.45
CA LEU A 80 -13.04 0.98 3.16
C LEU A 80 -13.11 2.39 2.57
N PRO A 81 -14.28 3.02 2.59
CA PRO A 81 -14.41 4.43 2.23
C PRO A 81 -13.65 5.31 3.24
N VAL A 82 -13.46 6.58 2.90
CA VAL A 82 -12.72 7.57 3.71
C VAL A 82 -13.21 7.73 5.15
N LYS A 83 -14.45 7.37 5.44
CA LYS A 83 -15.02 7.41 6.81
C LYS A 83 -14.74 6.15 7.62
N GLY A 84 -14.22 5.10 6.96
CA GLY A 84 -14.09 3.78 7.56
C GLY A 84 -15.32 2.91 7.32
N GLY A 85 -15.50 1.90 8.14
CA GLY A 85 -16.61 0.96 8.04
C GLY A 85 -16.34 -0.38 8.72
N GLU A 86 -17.25 -1.31 8.52
CA GLU A 86 -17.19 -2.65 9.08
C GLU A 86 -16.25 -3.55 8.28
N VAL A 87 -15.38 -4.26 9.00
CA VAL A 87 -14.53 -5.32 8.46
C VAL A 87 -14.87 -6.63 9.14
N LYS A 88 -15.22 -7.64 8.33
CA LYS A 88 -15.48 -9.01 8.82
C LYS A 88 -14.15 -9.70 9.08
N VAL A 89 -13.82 -9.86 10.36
CA VAL A 89 -12.59 -10.50 10.81
C VAL A 89 -12.95 -11.58 11.82
N PRO A 90 -12.50 -12.83 11.64
CA PRO A 90 -12.67 -13.87 12.65
C PRO A 90 -12.03 -13.48 13.99
N PRO A 91 -12.54 -14.01 15.11
CA PRO A 91 -11.88 -13.81 16.40
C PRO A 91 -10.44 -14.28 16.39
N GLY A 92 -9.54 -13.49 16.98
CA GLY A 92 -8.11 -13.78 17.02
C GLY A 92 -7.25 -12.55 17.23
N HIS A 93 -5.94 -12.75 17.19
CA HIS A 93 -4.94 -11.68 17.29
C HIS A 93 -4.33 -11.41 15.91
N TYR A 94 -4.21 -10.14 15.56
CA TYR A 94 -3.76 -9.69 14.26
C TYR A 94 -2.73 -8.56 14.37
N SER A 95 -1.85 -8.50 13.41
CA SER A 95 -1.21 -7.23 13.05
C SER A 95 -1.97 -6.64 11.86
N ALA A 96 -2.11 -5.32 11.80
CA ALA A 96 -2.85 -4.68 10.72
C ALA A 96 -2.08 -3.50 10.10
N VAL A 97 -2.29 -3.31 8.80
CA VAL A 97 -1.81 -2.14 8.07
C VAL A 97 -3.00 -1.50 7.37
N ILE A 98 -3.12 -0.19 7.53
CA ILE A 98 -4.16 0.64 6.92
C ILE A 98 -3.46 1.73 6.11
N TYR A 99 -3.82 1.90 4.84
CA TYR A 99 -3.22 2.94 3.98
C TYR A 99 -4.18 3.36 2.87
N ASN A 100 -4.01 4.59 2.34
CA ASN A 100 -4.79 5.03 1.18
C ASN A 100 -4.32 4.30 -0.09
N TYR A 101 -5.27 3.97 -0.98
CA TYR A 101 -5.00 3.18 -2.19
C TYR A 101 -5.05 3.98 -3.49
N ASP A 102 -5.48 5.23 -3.45
CA ASP A 102 -5.66 6.14 -4.57
C ASP A 102 -4.36 6.85 -4.99
N THR A 103 -3.28 6.08 -5.08
CA THR A 103 -1.96 6.56 -5.49
C THR A 103 -1.67 6.19 -6.94
N GLU A 104 -1.02 7.09 -7.69
CA GLU A 104 -0.62 6.86 -9.08
C GLU A 104 0.79 6.25 -9.19
N VAL A 105 1.69 6.68 -8.31
CA VAL A 105 3.12 6.35 -8.36
C VAL A 105 3.50 5.32 -7.30
N VAL A 106 2.89 5.38 -6.11
CA VAL A 106 3.19 4.45 -5.02
C VAL A 106 2.59 3.08 -5.29
N GLN A 107 3.43 2.06 -5.22
CA GLN A 107 3.06 0.66 -5.37
C GLN A 107 3.37 -0.10 -4.07
N VAL A 108 2.38 -0.81 -3.56
CA VAL A 108 2.58 -1.69 -2.40
C VAL A 108 3.08 -3.05 -2.89
N LYS A 109 4.17 -3.53 -2.29
CA LYS A 109 4.87 -4.77 -2.64
C LYS A 109 5.04 -5.66 -1.41
N ASP A 110 5.34 -6.94 -1.66
CA ASP A 110 5.65 -7.94 -0.63
C ASP A 110 4.56 -8.07 0.44
N GLU A 111 3.29 -7.98 0.00
CA GLU A 111 2.08 -8.01 0.83
C GLU A 111 1.81 -9.38 1.50
N GLY A 112 2.71 -10.34 1.36
CA GLY A 112 2.55 -11.69 1.90
C GLY A 112 2.55 -11.73 3.42
N SER A 113 3.26 -10.81 4.07
CA SER A 113 3.32 -10.72 5.53
C SER A 113 3.46 -9.28 6.01
N TYR A 114 3.07 -9.06 7.28
CA TYR A 114 3.26 -7.79 7.98
C TYR A 114 4.73 -7.38 8.05
N GLU A 115 5.63 -8.35 8.13
CA GLU A 115 7.08 -8.13 8.25
C GLU A 115 7.76 -7.75 6.93
N THR A 116 7.07 -7.89 5.80
CA THR A 116 7.67 -7.66 4.47
C THR A 116 6.97 -6.57 3.65
N ILE A 117 5.73 -6.20 4.00
CA ILE A 117 4.94 -5.25 3.23
C ILE A 117 5.60 -3.87 3.13
N MET A 118 5.75 -3.37 1.92
CA MET A 118 6.41 -2.09 1.63
C MET A 118 5.64 -1.27 0.61
N ALA A 119 5.64 0.06 0.78
CA ALA A 119 5.26 1.03 -0.23
C ALA A 119 6.51 1.54 -0.94
N CYS A 120 6.58 1.42 -2.27
CA CYS A 120 7.72 1.84 -3.09
C CYS A 120 7.22 2.66 -4.28
N THR A 121 8.10 3.48 -4.85
CA THR A 121 7.82 4.19 -6.10
C THR A 121 8.39 3.45 -7.30
N GLY A 122 7.83 3.71 -8.47
CA GLY A 122 8.29 3.13 -9.72
C GLY A 122 9.46 3.90 -10.33
N ASN A 123 10.18 3.24 -11.25
CA ASN A 123 11.27 3.88 -11.98
C ASN A 123 10.73 5.01 -12.86
N CYS A 124 11.46 6.11 -12.86
CA CYS A 124 11.21 7.25 -13.72
C CYS A 124 11.74 6.95 -15.13
N THR A 125 10.86 6.88 -16.12
CA THR A 125 11.22 6.60 -17.51
C THR A 125 10.78 7.74 -18.42
N GLY A 126 11.47 7.92 -19.54
CA GLY A 126 11.02 8.81 -20.61
C GLY A 126 11.49 10.29 -20.52
N LEU A 127 12.34 10.63 -19.56
CA LEU A 127 12.83 12.02 -19.39
C LEU A 127 14.10 12.34 -20.21
N GLY A 128 14.55 11.47 -21.09
CA GLY A 128 15.81 11.65 -21.82
C GLY A 128 17.05 11.56 -20.92
N ILE A 129 16.92 11.01 -19.73
CA ILE A 129 17.98 10.68 -18.81
C ILE A 129 18.56 9.33 -19.25
N SER A 130 19.89 9.15 -19.07
CA SER A 130 20.53 7.88 -19.37
C SER A 130 19.85 6.74 -18.61
N GLU A 131 19.50 5.63 -19.28
CA GLU A 131 18.91 4.43 -18.66
C GLU A 131 19.79 3.80 -17.57
N THR A 132 21.02 4.28 -17.42
CA THR A 132 21.95 3.83 -16.37
C THR A 132 21.65 4.42 -14.98
N GLU A 133 20.83 5.44 -14.90
CA GLU A 133 20.42 6.01 -13.62
C GLU A 133 19.05 5.45 -13.23
N ASN A 134 19.03 4.56 -12.24
CA ASN A 134 17.81 4.00 -11.64
C ASN A 134 17.05 5.09 -10.85
N MET A 135 16.67 6.17 -11.52
CA MET A 135 15.88 7.24 -10.92
C MET A 135 14.44 6.78 -10.70
N VAL A 136 13.85 7.17 -9.58
CA VAL A 136 12.46 6.86 -9.23
C VAL A 136 11.63 8.13 -9.16
N TRP A 137 10.33 7.98 -9.33
CA TRP A 137 9.38 9.07 -9.08
C TRP A 137 9.30 9.40 -7.59
N GLY A 138 9.06 10.65 -7.26
CA GLY A 138 8.66 11.03 -5.91
C GLY A 138 7.30 10.41 -5.57
N PRO A 139 7.09 9.91 -4.34
CA PRO A 139 5.80 9.33 -3.95
C PRO A 139 4.67 10.36 -3.92
N ASP A 140 3.46 9.92 -4.26
CA ASP A 140 2.22 10.66 -4.04
C ASP A 140 1.95 10.82 -2.54
N ALA A 141 0.94 11.62 -2.19
CA ALA A 141 0.45 11.69 -0.82
C ALA A 141 0.07 10.31 -0.30
N PHE A 142 0.76 9.85 0.71
CA PHE A 142 0.58 8.52 1.27
C PHE A 142 0.37 8.59 2.78
N TYR A 143 -0.79 8.11 3.22
CA TYR A 143 -1.21 8.09 4.60
C TYR A 143 -1.32 6.65 5.07
N MET A 144 -0.80 6.35 6.24
CA MET A 144 -0.85 4.99 6.75
C MET A 144 -0.90 4.93 8.26
N LEU A 145 -1.29 3.76 8.76
CA LEU A 145 -1.16 3.34 10.15
C LEU A 145 -0.78 1.86 10.19
N SER A 146 0.15 1.50 11.05
CA SER A 146 0.45 0.12 11.40
C SER A 146 0.03 -0.17 12.85
N LEU A 147 -0.60 -1.31 13.05
CA LEU A 147 -1.04 -1.80 14.35
C LEU A 147 -0.41 -3.17 14.56
N ASN A 148 0.42 -3.30 15.57
CA ASN A 148 1.13 -4.56 15.82
C ASN A 148 0.27 -5.59 16.56
N ASP A 149 -0.76 -5.15 17.30
CA ASP A 149 -1.64 -6.02 18.06
C ASP A 149 -3.06 -5.51 18.04
N VAL A 150 -3.93 -6.27 17.35
CA VAL A 150 -5.37 -6.02 17.28
C VAL A 150 -6.05 -7.31 17.71
N GLU A 151 -6.76 -7.27 18.81
CA GLU A 151 -7.58 -8.38 19.28
C GLU A 151 -9.01 -8.23 18.76
N VAL A 152 -9.52 -9.28 18.13
CA VAL A 152 -10.92 -9.39 17.70
C VAL A 152 -11.58 -10.47 18.54
N GLY A 153 -12.52 -10.07 19.37
CA GLY A 153 -13.28 -10.95 20.27
C GLY A 153 -14.48 -11.61 19.59
N LYS A 154 -15.20 -12.42 20.38
CA LYS A 154 -16.51 -13.02 20.01
C LYS A 154 -17.62 -12.23 20.69
N GLU A 155 -17.73 -10.95 20.36
CA GLU A 155 -18.70 -10.08 20.96
C GLU A 155 -20.00 -10.04 20.15
N ASN A 156 -21.12 -9.70 20.82
CA ASN A 156 -22.41 -9.54 20.16
C ASN A 156 -22.50 -8.21 19.40
N GLU A 157 -21.62 -7.26 19.71
CA GLU A 157 -21.50 -5.97 19.05
C GLU A 157 -20.09 -5.81 18.46
N LEU A 158 -20.00 -5.20 17.29
CA LEU A 158 -18.71 -4.93 16.65
C LEU A 158 -17.95 -3.88 17.47
N PRO A 159 -16.75 -4.20 18.01
CA PRO A 159 -15.93 -3.21 18.66
C PRO A 159 -15.56 -2.10 17.68
N MET A 160 -15.55 -0.85 18.17
CA MET A 160 -15.12 0.29 17.37
C MET A 160 -13.64 0.56 17.60
N LEU A 161 -12.90 0.60 16.50
CA LEU A 161 -11.50 0.99 16.46
C LEU A 161 -11.39 2.37 15.80
N GLU A 162 -11.14 3.39 16.60
CA GLU A 162 -10.81 4.71 16.07
C GLU A 162 -9.33 4.79 15.76
N VAL A 163 -8.98 5.16 14.51
CA VAL A 163 -7.61 5.20 14.03
C VAL A 163 -7.32 6.53 13.33
N LYS A 164 -6.14 7.09 13.61
CA LYS A 164 -5.62 8.29 12.96
C LYS A 164 -4.47 7.90 12.04
N LEU A 165 -4.64 8.09 10.74
CA LEU A 165 -3.58 7.86 9.77
C LEU A 165 -2.60 9.05 9.80
N LYS A 166 -1.33 8.75 9.57
CA LYS A 166 -0.28 9.76 9.45
C LYS A 166 0.25 9.83 8.03
N ALA A 167 0.62 11.02 7.59
CA ALA A 167 1.38 11.22 6.37
C ALA A 167 2.79 10.64 6.56
N VAL A 168 3.26 9.87 5.57
CA VAL A 168 4.63 9.33 5.54
C VAL A 168 5.44 9.87 4.38
N VAL A 169 4.86 10.79 3.63
CA VAL A 169 5.50 11.51 2.53
C VAL A 169 5.73 12.96 2.94
N THR A 170 6.93 13.44 2.70
CA THR A 170 7.32 14.84 2.93
C THR A 170 7.64 15.51 1.61
N THR A 171 7.12 16.72 1.41
CA THR A 171 7.40 17.56 0.25
C THR A 171 8.46 18.59 0.58
N TYR A 172 9.51 18.67 -0.24
CA TYR A 172 10.54 19.69 -0.17
C TYR A 172 10.48 20.59 -1.39
N THR A 173 10.75 21.87 -1.18
CA THR A 173 10.87 22.85 -2.27
C THR A 173 12.24 23.53 -2.22
N PHE A 174 12.75 23.90 -3.39
CA PHE A 174 14.00 24.65 -3.48
C PHE A 174 13.92 25.77 -4.49
N ALA A 175 14.77 26.78 -4.30
CA ALA A 175 14.91 27.90 -5.21
C ALA A 175 16.40 28.26 -5.32
N ILE A 176 16.98 28.20 -6.53
CA ILE A 176 18.39 28.47 -6.82
C ILE A 176 18.50 29.67 -7.71
N LYS A 177 19.12 30.74 -7.23
CA LYS A 177 19.44 31.91 -8.04
C LYS A 177 20.49 31.53 -9.08
N THR A 178 20.24 31.86 -10.33
CA THR A 178 21.09 31.44 -11.45
C THR A 178 21.17 32.55 -12.49
N GLU A 179 22.37 32.80 -13.02
CA GLU A 179 22.59 33.69 -14.14
C GLU A 179 22.52 32.96 -15.48
N GLY A 180 22.17 33.66 -16.55
CA GLY A 180 22.20 33.10 -17.90
C GLY A 180 21.05 32.14 -18.26
N LEU A 181 19.94 32.11 -17.53
CA LEU A 181 18.79 31.21 -17.77
C LEU A 181 18.15 31.38 -19.17
N LYS A 182 18.40 32.49 -19.87
CA LYS A 182 17.92 32.73 -21.25
C LYS A 182 18.43 31.65 -22.23
N ASN A 183 19.61 31.10 -21.95
CA ASN A 183 20.25 30.07 -22.78
C ASN A 183 19.95 28.64 -22.32
N VAL A 184 19.08 28.46 -21.35
CA VAL A 184 18.70 27.14 -20.82
C VAL A 184 17.42 26.67 -21.51
N ALA A 185 17.42 25.47 -22.10
CA ALA A 185 16.24 24.84 -22.70
C ALA A 185 15.41 24.16 -21.62
N SER A 186 16.02 23.27 -20.82
CA SER A 186 15.37 22.55 -19.75
C SER A 186 16.32 22.31 -18.57
N VAL A 187 15.74 22.01 -17.43
CA VAL A 187 16.47 21.56 -16.23
C VAL A 187 15.84 20.27 -15.79
N ILE A 188 16.66 19.29 -15.44
CA ILE A 188 16.22 18.02 -14.86
C ILE A 188 16.89 17.94 -13.50
N GLY A 189 16.09 17.70 -12.45
CA GLY A 189 16.57 17.61 -11.08
C GLY A 189 16.42 16.21 -10.53
N SER A 190 17.35 15.83 -9.65
CA SER A 190 17.20 14.63 -8.82
C SER A 190 17.78 14.86 -7.43
N VAL A 191 17.25 14.13 -6.45
CA VAL A 191 17.78 14.09 -5.08
C VAL A 191 18.20 12.69 -4.72
N SER A 192 19.44 12.51 -4.28
CA SER A 192 20.00 11.24 -3.82
C SER A 192 20.03 11.16 -2.29
N GLY A 193 20.15 9.92 -1.74
CA GLY A 193 20.28 9.67 -0.31
C GLY A 193 18.95 9.64 0.46
N MET A 194 17.79 9.67 -0.23
CA MET A 194 16.46 9.51 0.36
C MET A 194 15.97 8.06 0.24
N ALA A 195 15.06 7.66 1.12
CA ALA A 195 14.49 6.32 1.06
C ALA A 195 13.60 6.13 -0.18
N GLU A 196 13.88 5.08 -0.94
CA GLU A 196 13.09 4.65 -2.13
C GLU A 196 11.77 3.99 -1.73
N CYS A 197 11.73 3.33 -0.57
CA CYS A 197 10.58 2.61 -0.08
C CYS A 197 10.32 2.90 1.40
N TYR A 198 9.08 2.65 1.83
CA TYR A 198 8.64 2.70 3.20
C TYR A 198 8.10 1.35 3.65
N HIS A 199 8.61 0.82 4.76
CA HIS A 199 8.16 -0.46 5.31
C HIS A 199 6.91 -0.23 6.17
N LEU A 200 5.75 -0.69 5.69
CA LEU A 200 4.47 -0.39 6.31
C LEU A 200 4.33 -1.05 7.70
N GLY A 201 4.67 -2.33 7.83
CA GLY A 201 4.57 -3.02 9.13
C GLY A 201 5.55 -2.50 10.18
N LYS A 202 6.75 -2.05 9.79
CA LYS A 202 7.75 -1.50 10.72
C LYS A 202 7.64 0.00 10.90
N ASP A 203 6.79 0.63 10.13
CA ASP A 203 6.57 2.07 10.17
C ASP A 203 7.88 2.88 10.03
N ALA A 204 8.65 2.58 9.00
CA ALA A 204 9.98 3.15 8.80
C ALA A 204 10.40 3.18 7.32
N GLY A 205 11.15 4.22 6.94
CA GLY A 205 11.86 4.26 5.66
C GLY A 205 12.87 3.11 5.55
N VAL A 206 12.96 2.51 4.36
CA VAL A 206 13.90 1.41 4.08
C VAL A 206 15.25 1.99 3.70
N CYS A 207 16.35 1.38 4.19
CA CYS A 207 17.73 1.78 3.83
C CYS A 207 18.11 1.29 2.42
N ARG A 208 17.27 1.56 1.45
CA ARG A 208 17.52 1.40 0.01
C ARG A 208 17.29 2.76 -0.65
N PHE A 209 18.26 3.20 -1.45
CA PHE A 209 18.31 4.55 -1.97
C PHE A 209 18.35 4.52 -3.50
N ALA A 210 17.53 5.33 -4.12
CA ALA A 210 17.60 5.68 -5.53
C ALA A 210 17.50 7.20 -5.66
N PRO A 211 18.06 7.82 -6.71
CA PRO A 211 17.80 9.21 -7.02
C PRO A 211 16.30 9.43 -7.26
N ILE A 212 15.71 10.39 -6.57
CA ILE A 212 14.31 10.77 -6.72
C ILE A 212 14.23 11.92 -7.70
N TYR A 213 13.37 11.83 -8.71
CA TYR A 213 13.11 12.89 -9.66
C TYR A 213 12.53 14.12 -8.96
N CYS A 214 13.04 15.30 -9.38
CA CYS A 214 12.53 16.58 -8.93
C CYS A 214 11.83 17.29 -10.09
N GLU A 215 10.61 17.74 -9.86
CA GLU A 215 9.97 18.70 -10.76
C GLU A 215 10.72 20.01 -10.70
N THR A 216 11.09 20.54 -11.87
CA THR A 216 11.86 21.78 -11.97
C THR A 216 11.22 22.75 -12.95
N GLY A 217 11.24 24.03 -12.57
CA GLY A 217 10.86 25.15 -13.42
C GLY A 217 11.92 26.26 -13.42
N LYS A 218 11.96 27.04 -14.48
CA LYS A 218 12.88 28.21 -14.60
C LYS A 218 12.11 29.48 -14.85
N GLY A 219 12.51 30.56 -14.23
CA GLY A 219 11.95 31.91 -14.46
C GLY A 219 12.65 32.96 -13.63
N ASP A 220 12.72 34.20 -14.11
CA ASP A 220 13.19 35.37 -13.37
C ASP A 220 14.58 35.22 -12.69
N GLY A 221 15.50 34.51 -13.34
CA GLY A 221 16.83 34.27 -12.78
C GLY A 221 16.87 33.23 -11.67
N VAL A 222 15.81 32.42 -11.54
CA VAL A 222 15.70 31.38 -10.50
C VAL A 222 15.29 30.06 -11.12
N ILE A 223 15.95 28.98 -10.71
CA ILE A 223 15.50 27.60 -10.89
C ILE A 223 14.74 27.22 -9.60
N LYS A 224 13.46 26.91 -9.74
CA LYS A 224 12.63 26.42 -8.63
C LYS A 224 12.31 24.96 -8.88
N GLY A 225 12.16 24.20 -7.82
CA GLY A 225 11.71 22.83 -7.93
C GLY A 225 11.15 22.27 -6.63
N SER A 226 10.57 21.10 -6.75
CA SER A 226 10.05 20.32 -5.62
C SER A 226 10.29 18.85 -5.83
N PHE A 227 10.35 18.12 -4.73
CA PHE A 227 10.36 16.66 -4.71
C PHE A 227 9.64 16.16 -3.47
N THR A 228 9.13 14.96 -3.58
CA THR A 228 8.50 14.22 -2.47
C THR A 228 9.31 12.98 -2.14
N CYS A 229 9.34 12.58 -0.88
CA CYS A 229 10.03 11.36 -0.44
C CYS A 229 9.33 10.74 0.77
N PHE A 230 9.61 9.45 1.05
CA PHE A 230 9.11 8.73 2.22
C PHE A 230 9.79 9.13 3.55
N GLY A 231 10.32 10.33 3.62
CA GLY A 231 11.04 10.81 4.78
C GLY A 231 12.43 10.20 4.91
N HIS A 232 12.94 10.21 6.13
CA HIS A 232 14.27 9.69 6.42
C HIS A 232 14.17 8.26 6.93
N PRO A 233 15.02 7.33 6.44
CA PRO A 233 15.09 6.02 7.05
C PRO A 233 15.55 6.20 8.52
N LYS A 234 14.89 5.50 9.45
CA LYS A 234 15.39 5.40 10.82
C LYS A 234 16.71 4.64 10.78
N LEU A 235 17.78 5.39 10.64
CA LEU A 235 19.14 4.83 10.60
C LEU A 235 19.54 4.46 12.03
N THR A 236 20.03 3.26 12.22
CA THR A 236 20.81 2.93 13.42
C THR A 236 22.02 3.88 13.46
N GLN A 237 22.44 4.33 14.62
CA GLN A 237 23.50 5.34 14.83
C GLN A 237 24.77 5.15 13.94
N ALA A 238 25.05 3.95 13.49
CA ALA A 238 26.19 3.63 12.61
C ALA A 238 26.03 4.08 11.13
N ARG A 239 24.85 4.60 10.70
CA ARG A 239 24.57 5.04 9.32
C ARG A 239 23.94 6.44 9.26
N ALA A 240 24.13 7.23 10.30
CA ALA A 240 23.55 8.58 10.41
C ALA A 240 24.03 9.57 9.34
N ASP A 241 25.17 9.29 8.67
CA ASP A 241 25.84 10.24 7.79
C ASP A 241 25.71 9.92 6.29
N ILE A 242 24.50 9.57 5.84
CA ILE A 242 24.27 9.50 4.39
C ILE A 242 24.16 10.91 3.85
N ALA A 243 25.16 11.32 3.08
CA ALA A 243 25.13 12.60 2.39
C ALA A 243 24.02 12.63 1.33
N ARG A 244 23.25 13.70 1.31
CA ARG A 244 22.15 13.93 0.38
C ARG A 244 22.53 15.04 -0.58
N PHE A 245 22.30 14.79 -1.86
CA PHE A 245 22.67 15.71 -2.91
C PHE A 245 21.47 16.06 -3.78
N LEU A 246 21.30 17.34 -4.04
CA LEU A 246 20.49 17.83 -5.14
C LEU A 246 21.39 17.91 -6.37
N GLU A 247 21.03 17.21 -7.43
CA GLU A 247 21.73 17.18 -8.71
C GLU A 247 20.84 17.79 -9.80
N LEU A 248 21.38 18.72 -10.57
CA LEU A 248 20.69 19.40 -11.66
C LEU A 248 21.45 19.15 -12.96
N ILE A 249 20.77 18.66 -13.98
CA ILE A 249 21.24 18.59 -15.35
C ILE A 249 20.60 19.75 -16.12
N ILE A 250 21.41 20.74 -16.45
CA ILE A 250 20.99 21.95 -17.16
C ILE A 250 21.27 21.74 -18.65
N VAL A 251 20.22 21.62 -19.46
CA VAL A 251 20.32 21.47 -20.90
C VAL A 251 20.20 22.86 -21.53
N ARG A 252 21.20 23.31 -22.28
CA ARG A 252 21.21 24.60 -22.99
C ARG A 252 20.51 24.48 -24.35
N VAL A 253 20.18 25.65 -24.90
CA VAL A 253 19.52 25.78 -26.21
C VAL A 253 20.37 25.19 -27.34
N ASP A 254 21.69 25.19 -27.21
CA ASP A 254 22.64 24.60 -28.17
C ASP A 254 22.80 23.06 -27.99
N GLY A 255 22.04 22.45 -27.07
CA GLY A 255 22.09 21.04 -26.75
C GLY A 255 23.22 20.65 -25.78
N SER A 256 24.10 21.58 -25.38
CA SER A 256 25.13 21.27 -24.37
C SER A 256 24.49 21.06 -23.00
N LYS A 257 25.11 20.18 -22.20
CA LYS A 257 24.66 19.84 -20.84
C LYS A 257 25.66 20.37 -19.82
N GLN A 258 25.16 20.89 -18.73
CA GLN A 258 25.96 21.27 -17.57
C GLN A 258 25.35 20.62 -16.34
N GLU A 259 26.18 20.00 -15.52
CA GLU A 259 25.79 19.38 -14.28
C GLU A 259 26.11 20.31 -13.11
N ALA A 260 25.23 20.38 -12.14
CA ALA A 260 25.42 21.04 -10.86
C ALA A 260 25.01 20.10 -9.74
N LYS A 261 25.84 20.02 -8.70
CA LYS A 261 25.60 19.15 -7.54
C LYS A 261 25.77 19.97 -6.26
N VAL A 262 24.78 19.91 -5.39
CA VAL A 262 24.75 20.62 -4.11
C VAL A 262 24.43 19.65 -2.99
N GLU A 263 25.23 19.67 -1.94
CA GLU A 263 24.91 18.90 -0.74
C GLU A 263 23.78 19.58 0.03
N ILE A 264 22.72 18.83 0.34
CA ILE A 264 21.52 19.32 1.03
C ILE A 264 21.26 18.54 2.34
N THR A 265 22.22 17.78 2.84
CA THR A 265 22.08 16.90 4.01
C THR A 265 21.45 17.63 5.20
N GLU A 266 21.96 18.82 5.53
CA GLU A 266 21.44 19.62 6.64
C GLU A 266 20.07 20.26 6.35
N ALA A 267 19.84 20.65 5.08
CA ALA A 267 18.59 21.30 4.68
C ALA A 267 17.37 20.37 4.72
N VAL A 268 17.60 19.05 4.63
CA VAL A 268 16.53 18.03 4.64
C VAL A 268 16.58 17.15 5.90
N ARG A 269 17.32 17.56 6.93
CA ARG A 269 17.33 16.88 8.22
C ARG A 269 15.94 16.98 8.87
N PRO A 270 15.37 15.87 9.40
CA PRO A 270 14.16 15.95 10.19
C PRO A 270 14.41 16.84 11.42
N PRO A 271 13.42 17.58 11.90
CA PRO A 271 13.54 18.25 13.21
C PRO A 271 13.88 17.18 14.26
N ASP A 272 14.79 17.52 15.17
CA ASP A 272 15.08 16.63 16.29
C ASP A 272 13.79 16.44 17.13
N ASP A 273 13.52 15.17 17.55
CA ASP A 273 12.32 14.80 18.33
C ASP A 273 12.17 15.55 19.67
N GLY A 274 12.98 16.58 19.93
CA GLY A 274 13.03 17.40 21.13
C GLY A 274 12.57 18.86 20.96
N ASP A 275 12.38 19.34 19.75
CA ASP A 275 11.88 20.71 19.51
C ASP A 275 10.35 20.68 19.34
N GLU A 276 9.62 20.61 20.47
CA GLU A 276 8.25 21.13 20.47
C GLU A 276 8.31 22.62 20.09
N PRO A 277 7.50 23.06 19.09
CA PRO A 277 7.43 24.50 18.79
C PRO A 277 6.91 25.21 20.06
N GLY A 278 7.82 25.94 20.74
CA GLY A 278 7.48 26.76 21.87
C GLY A 278 6.31 27.66 21.49
N GLU A 279 5.25 27.58 22.26
CA GLU A 279 4.13 28.50 22.21
C GLU A 279 4.68 29.93 22.33
N GLY A 280 4.53 30.70 21.24
CA GLY A 280 4.84 32.12 21.16
C GLY A 280 3.65 32.88 20.59
#